data_e202b298cec130563556b0506efdf116
#
_entry.id   e202b298cec130563556b0506efdf116
#
_cell.length_a   1.000
_cell.length_b   1.000
_cell.length_c   1.000
_cell.angle_alpha   90.00
_cell.angle_beta   90.00
_cell.angle_gamma   90.00
#
_symmetry.space_group_name_H-M   'P 1'
#
loop_
_entity.id
_entity.type
_entity.pdbx_description
1 polymer ?
#
loop_
_entity_poly.entity_id
_entity_poly.type
_entity_poly.pdbx_seq_one_letter_code
_entity_poly.pdbx_strand_id
1 'polypeptide(L)'
;VTAAAARAALDAPAVAVRDGRAEDNAALVALAAACPMAGDVTMCVDRAPDFFALARLEGERWRVGVAEVGGDAVGCVAASERWAYVDGRPTRTAYAGDLKVHPAHRGGPAADALEEFARAACREYGGGDVLTLATVLAGNRAMERRAAGPRGLPALTPFATLDVHAVPFLWPRSARVGGLRVTHARHDDLDEMATLWGRLAPARQLAPVLDAERLAAWVRGAPGLAVHDYLVARRTDGRIAGFIALWDQRAFKQLRVLDYPPRTAAARRAVNAVAALTGRPRLPDAGGALPSLAAVHLCVPADEPAVLRALLLHAYAEGRGSGHLFFTVALDRRDPLTRALAGLFAQPTAVRAYATTPAGAWTGARLDARPLHFESALV
;
A
#
# COMPACT_ATOMS: atom_id res chain seq x y z
N VAL A 1 38.03 19.68 -8.02
CA VAL A 1 37.01 19.35 -9.04
C VAL A 1 37.64 19.71 -10.37
N THR A 2 38.06 18.73 -11.19
CA THR A 2 38.76 18.95 -12.46
C THR A 2 37.76 19.53 -13.49
N ALA A 3 38.27 20.40 -14.38
CA ALA A 3 37.48 21.03 -15.47
C ALA A 3 36.75 20.02 -16.36
N ALA A 4 37.21 18.77 -16.44
CA ALA A 4 36.55 17.67 -17.13
C ALA A 4 35.27 17.22 -16.42
N ALA A 5 35.24 17.20 -15.09
CA ALA A 5 34.04 16.87 -14.31
C ALA A 5 32.98 17.99 -14.38
N ALA A 6 33.40 19.25 -14.46
CA ALA A 6 32.50 20.39 -14.66
C ALA A 6 31.91 20.41 -16.08
N ARG A 7 32.67 19.99 -17.09
CA ARG A 7 32.21 19.91 -18.48
C ARG A 7 31.23 18.73 -18.69
N ALA A 8 31.49 17.58 -18.08
CA ALA A 8 30.57 16.43 -18.10
C ALA A 8 29.23 16.70 -17.36
N ALA A 9 29.24 17.62 -16.38
CA ALA A 9 27.98 18.05 -15.69
C ALA A 9 27.19 19.05 -16.54
N LEU A 10 27.78 19.75 -17.49
CA LEU A 10 27.14 20.67 -18.42
C LEU A 10 26.53 19.95 -19.64
N ASP A 11 27.04 18.77 -19.99
CA ASP A 11 26.57 17.96 -21.12
C ASP A 11 25.58 16.87 -20.72
N ALA A 12 25.25 16.72 -19.41
CA ALA A 12 24.21 15.79 -18.98
C ALA A 12 22.82 16.31 -19.42
N PRO A 13 22.04 15.53 -20.16
CA PRO A 13 20.73 15.98 -20.60
C PRO A 13 19.89 16.37 -19.38
N ALA A 14 19.25 17.57 -19.48
CA ALA A 14 18.45 18.13 -18.40
C ALA A 14 17.27 17.21 -18.08
N VAL A 15 17.00 16.99 -16.78
CA VAL A 15 15.80 16.31 -16.33
C VAL A 15 14.65 17.30 -16.38
N ALA A 16 13.60 16.98 -17.13
CA ALA A 16 12.32 17.69 -17.13
C ALA A 16 11.29 16.87 -16.37
N VAL A 17 10.43 17.51 -15.57
CA VAL A 17 9.31 16.84 -14.90
C VAL A 17 8.01 17.50 -15.35
N ARG A 18 7.07 16.67 -15.78
CA ARG A 18 5.71 17.09 -16.22
C ARG A 18 4.63 16.16 -15.66
N ASP A 19 3.39 16.57 -15.81
CA ASP A 19 2.26 15.69 -15.55
C ASP A 19 2.26 14.48 -16.48
N GLY A 20 1.97 13.32 -15.91
CA GLY A 20 1.75 12.08 -16.63
C GLY A 20 0.45 12.13 -17.42
N ARG A 21 0.49 11.57 -18.62
CA ARG A 21 -0.61 11.48 -19.56
C ARG A 21 -0.98 10.02 -19.83
N ALA A 22 -2.13 9.78 -20.43
CA ALA A 22 -2.54 8.42 -20.78
C ALA A 22 -1.52 7.69 -21.67
N GLU A 23 -0.86 8.44 -22.55
CA GLU A 23 0.17 7.91 -23.47
C GLU A 23 1.43 7.42 -22.74
N ASP A 24 1.69 7.91 -21.54
CA ASP A 24 2.84 7.49 -20.72
C ASP A 24 2.64 6.11 -20.08
N ASN A 25 1.43 5.57 -20.14
CA ASN A 25 1.06 4.35 -19.44
C ASN A 25 2.05 3.20 -19.68
N ALA A 26 2.39 2.93 -20.92
CA ALA A 26 3.29 1.83 -21.27
C ALA A 26 4.71 2.04 -20.69
N ALA A 27 5.24 3.27 -20.78
CA ALA A 27 6.54 3.64 -20.24
C ALA A 27 6.56 3.55 -18.70
N LEU A 28 5.49 3.98 -18.03
CA LEU A 28 5.37 3.93 -16.58
C LEU A 28 5.20 2.49 -16.06
N VAL A 29 4.47 1.63 -16.77
CA VAL A 29 4.40 0.20 -16.46
C VAL A 29 5.78 -0.44 -16.58
N ALA A 30 6.51 -0.16 -17.68
CA ALA A 30 7.87 -0.67 -17.87
C ALA A 30 8.83 -0.15 -16.78
N LEU A 31 8.75 1.13 -16.42
CA LEU A 31 9.53 1.73 -15.33
C LEU A 31 9.26 1.04 -14.00
N ALA A 32 7.99 0.77 -13.66
CA ALA A 32 7.64 0.10 -12.41
C ALA A 32 8.24 -1.31 -12.35
N ALA A 33 8.16 -2.07 -13.45
CA ALA A 33 8.75 -3.40 -13.56
C ALA A 33 10.29 -3.37 -13.49
N ALA A 34 10.93 -2.31 -13.99
CA ALA A 34 12.38 -2.12 -13.94
C ALA A 34 12.93 -1.65 -12.58
N CYS A 35 12.06 -1.37 -11.61
CA CYS A 35 12.45 -0.90 -10.28
C CYS A 35 12.36 -2.04 -9.24
N PRO A 36 13.40 -2.86 -9.06
CA PRO A 36 13.38 -3.99 -8.16
C PRO A 36 13.38 -3.56 -6.69
N MET A 37 12.70 -4.34 -5.88
CA MET A 37 12.76 -4.35 -4.42
C MET A 37 13.66 -5.51 -3.99
N ALA A 38 14.81 -5.19 -3.42
CA ALA A 38 15.75 -6.19 -2.92
C ALA A 38 15.30 -6.72 -1.56
N GLY A 39 15.45 -8.02 -1.35
CA GLY A 39 15.13 -8.73 -0.12
C GLY A 39 15.65 -10.17 -0.20
N ASP A 40 15.10 -11.07 0.63
CA ASP A 40 15.36 -12.53 0.57
C ASP A 40 14.93 -13.10 -0.80
N VAL A 41 14.03 -12.44 -1.46
CA VAL A 41 13.61 -12.64 -2.84
C VAL A 41 13.58 -11.27 -3.50
N THR A 42 14.15 -11.14 -4.70
CA THR A 42 14.07 -9.89 -5.47
C THR A 42 12.74 -9.86 -6.20
N MET A 43 11.96 -8.81 -5.97
CA MET A 43 10.62 -8.64 -6.54
C MET A 43 10.46 -7.27 -7.19
N CYS A 44 9.46 -7.13 -8.05
CA CYS A 44 8.95 -5.83 -8.47
C CYS A 44 7.43 -5.79 -8.37
N VAL A 45 6.88 -4.59 -8.37
CA VAL A 45 5.45 -4.36 -8.51
C VAL A 45 5.17 -4.07 -9.98
N ASP A 46 4.57 -5.04 -10.67
CA ASP A 46 4.09 -4.85 -12.03
C ASP A 46 2.71 -4.20 -12.00
N ARG A 47 2.56 -3.10 -12.71
CA ARG A 47 1.36 -2.25 -12.75
C ARG A 47 0.58 -2.39 -14.07
N ALA A 48 0.89 -3.45 -14.84
CA ALA A 48 0.14 -3.72 -16.07
C ALA A 48 -1.31 -4.16 -15.78
N PRO A 49 -2.28 -3.77 -16.64
CA PRO A 49 -2.13 -2.98 -17.88
C PRO A 49 -2.22 -1.47 -17.65
N ASP A 50 -2.55 -0.99 -16.43
CA ASP A 50 -2.88 0.40 -16.15
C ASP A 50 -2.14 0.93 -14.92
N PHE A 51 -1.07 1.69 -15.17
CA PHE A 51 -0.26 2.31 -14.13
C PHE A 51 -1.08 3.25 -13.24
N PHE A 52 -2.04 3.98 -13.83
CA PHE A 52 -2.81 5.00 -13.14
C PHE A 52 -3.95 4.44 -12.27
N ALA A 53 -4.25 3.14 -12.35
CA ALA A 53 -5.37 2.54 -11.63
C ALA A 53 -5.33 2.80 -10.12
N LEU A 54 -4.16 2.68 -9.48
CA LEU A 54 -4.04 2.95 -8.04
C LEU A 54 -4.17 4.45 -7.72
N ALA A 55 -3.57 5.32 -8.52
CA ALA A 55 -3.64 6.76 -8.29
C ALA A 55 -5.10 7.26 -8.25
N ARG A 56 -5.96 6.71 -9.12
CA ARG A 56 -7.40 7.00 -9.14
C ARG A 56 -8.15 6.56 -7.87
N LEU A 57 -7.63 5.60 -7.14
CA LEU A 57 -8.24 5.06 -5.91
C LEU A 57 -7.70 5.71 -4.63
N GLU A 58 -6.51 6.30 -4.69
CA GLU A 58 -5.86 6.90 -3.53
C GLU A 58 -6.53 8.18 -3.05
N GLY A 59 -7.18 8.92 -3.94
CA GLY A 59 -7.80 10.17 -3.56
C GLY A 59 -8.75 10.76 -4.60
N GLU A 60 -9.48 11.81 -4.19
CA GLU A 60 -10.45 12.52 -5.04
C GLU A 60 -9.73 13.33 -6.15
N ARG A 61 -8.55 13.85 -5.85
CA ARG A 61 -7.63 14.46 -6.80
C ARG A 61 -6.29 13.74 -6.74
N TRP A 62 -5.69 13.52 -7.88
CA TRP A 62 -4.39 12.85 -8.00
C TRP A 62 -3.60 13.39 -9.19
N ARG A 63 -2.29 13.32 -9.10
CA ARG A 63 -1.36 13.61 -10.19
C ARG A 63 -0.21 12.60 -10.15
N VAL A 64 0.30 12.28 -11.33
CA VAL A 64 1.53 11.50 -11.48
C VAL A 64 2.53 12.38 -12.21
N GLY A 65 3.66 12.66 -11.56
CA GLY A 65 4.79 13.34 -12.21
C GLY A 65 5.65 12.33 -12.95
N VAL A 66 6.07 12.69 -14.17
CA VAL A 66 6.99 11.91 -15.01
C VAL A 66 8.26 12.69 -15.23
N ALA A 67 9.39 12.14 -14.82
CA ALA A 67 10.71 12.69 -15.11
C ALA A 67 11.21 12.14 -16.45
N GLU A 68 11.65 13.02 -17.32
CA GLU A 68 12.15 12.69 -18.65
C GLU A 68 13.61 13.12 -18.81
N VAL A 69 14.37 12.31 -19.55
CA VAL A 69 15.71 12.60 -20.01
C VAL A 69 15.78 12.23 -21.49
N GLY A 70 16.05 13.19 -22.35
CA GLY A 70 16.09 12.95 -23.80
C GLY A 70 14.79 12.48 -24.42
N GLY A 71 13.64 12.69 -23.77
CA GLY A 71 12.32 12.23 -24.19
C GLY A 71 11.89 10.89 -23.60
N ASP A 72 12.79 10.17 -22.92
CA ASP A 72 12.46 8.89 -22.26
C ASP A 72 12.02 9.11 -20.80
N ALA A 73 10.96 8.40 -20.37
CA ALA A 73 10.50 8.41 -19.00
C ALA A 73 11.49 7.64 -18.11
N VAL A 74 12.20 8.36 -17.23
CA VAL A 74 13.24 7.81 -16.35
C VAL A 74 12.83 7.75 -14.89
N GLY A 75 11.70 8.33 -14.52
CA GLY A 75 11.20 8.31 -13.16
C GLY A 75 9.74 8.75 -13.06
N CYS A 76 9.13 8.44 -11.93
CA CYS A 76 7.77 8.90 -11.61
C CYS A 76 7.59 9.13 -10.11
N VAL A 77 6.55 9.88 -9.77
CA VAL A 77 6.03 10.08 -8.41
C VAL A 77 4.52 10.28 -8.48
N ALA A 78 3.78 9.79 -7.50
CA ALA A 78 2.35 10.06 -7.37
C ALA A 78 2.08 11.01 -6.19
N ALA A 79 1.10 11.90 -6.35
CA ALA A 79 0.54 12.73 -5.30
C ALA A 79 -0.99 12.66 -5.36
N SER A 80 -1.64 12.49 -4.22
CA SER A 80 -3.10 12.43 -4.11
C SER A 80 -3.62 13.22 -2.93
N GLU A 81 -4.90 13.59 -2.99
CA GLU A 81 -5.64 14.28 -1.93
C GLU A 81 -6.87 13.48 -1.55
N ARG A 82 -7.13 13.37 -0.26
CA ARG A 82 -8.34 12.75 0.27
C ARG A 82 -8.78 13.39 1.59
N TRP A 83 -10.05 13.23 1.89
CA TRP A 83 -10.56 13.47 3.22
C TRP A 83 -10.23 12.27 4.12
N ALA A 84 -9.55 12.53 5.24
CA ALA A 84 -9.20 11.52 6.23
C ALA A 84 -9.36 12.07 7.65
N TYR A 85 -9.46 11.19 8.62
CA TYR A 85 -9.53 11.60 10.03
C TYR A 85 -8.13 11.92 10.56
N VAL A 86 -7.93 13.15 11.00
CA VAL A 86 -6.73 13.58 11.72
C VAL A 86 -7.17 13.97 13.14
N ASP A 87 -6.64 13.30 14.13
CA ASP A 87 -7.02 13.46 15.55
C ASP A 87 -8.55 13.39 15.79
N GLY A 88 -9.19 12.49 15.01
CA GLY A 88 -10.63 12.23 15.07
C GLY A 88 -11.50 13.21 14.30
N ARG A 89 -10.93 14.18 13.57
CA ARG A 89 -11.66 15.19 12.79
C ARG A 89 -11.46 14.97 11.29
N PRO A 90 -12.54 15.04 10.48
CA PRO A 90 -12.40 15.04 9.03
C PRO A 90 -11.50 16.21 8.60
N THR A 91 -10.43 15.88 7.93
CA THR A 91 -9.39 16.84 7.51
C THR A 91 -8.95 16.50 6.09
N ARG A 92 -8.69 17.51 5.29
CA ARG A 92 -8.10 17.33 3.98
C ARG A 92 -6.63 16.98 4.15
N THR A 93 -6.19 15.89 3.55
CA THR A 93 -4.83 15.37 3.66
C THR A 93 -4.27 15.02 2.29
N ALA A 94 -2.97 14.98 2.17
CA ALA A 94 -2.30 14.53 0.94
C ALA A 94 -1.49 13.25 1.20
N TYR A 95 -1.23 12.52 0.14
CA TYR A 95 -0.29 11.40 0.12
C TYR A 95 0.71 11.60 -1.02
N ALA A 96 1.99 11.36 -0.74
CA ALA A 96 3.06 11.34 -1.74
C ALA A 96 3.73 9.96 -1.73
N GLY A 97 3.68 9.28 -2.85
CA GLY A 97 4.17 7.90 -2.99
C GLY A 97 4.65 7.58 -4.40
N ASP A 98 4.90 6.31 -4.63
CA ASP A 98 5.32 5.77 -5.94
C ASP A 98 6.56 6.46 -6.54
N LEU A 99 7.44 7.04 -5.69
CA LEU A 99 8.70 7.62 -6.16
C LEU A 99 9.59 6.51 -6.70
N LYS A 100 9.74 6.47 -8.00
CA LYS A 100 10.59 5.52 -8.73
C LYS A 100 11.52 6.26 -9.66
N VAL A 101 12.77 5.80 -9.70
CA VAL A 101 13.76 6.26 -10.68
C VAL A 101 14.42 5.02 -11.28
N HIS A 102 14.46 4.97 -12.60
CA HIS A 102 15.09 3.88 -13.33
C HIS A 102 16.52 3.67 -12.84
N PRO A 103 16.98 2.43 -12.63
CA PRO A 103 18.31 2.15 -12.04
C PRO A 103 19.46 2.90 -12.68
N ALA A 104 19.46 3.06 -14.01
CA ALA A 104 20.49 3.77 -14.75
C ALA A 104 20.55 5.29 -14.48
N HIS A 105 19.49 5.87 -13.93
CA HIS A 105 19.37 7.31 -13.64
C HIS A 105 19.37 7.63 -12.14
N ARG A 106 19.62 6.62 -11.28
CA ARG A 106 19.72 6.81 -9.83
C ARG A 106 20.96 7.61 -9.47
N GLY A 107 20.86 8.42 -8.42
CA GLY A 107 21.94 9.30 -7.95
C GLY A 107 22.04 10.64 -8.69
N GLY A 108 21.24 10.81 -9.74
CA GLY A 108 21.07 12.08 -10.47
C GLY A 108 19.94 12.96 -9.91
N PRO A 109 19.60 14.06 -10.60
CA PRO A 109 18.62 15.06 -10.15
C PRO A 109 17.15 14.62 -10.28
N ALA A 110 16.86 13.49 -10.96
CA ALA A 110 15.50 13.07 -11.26
C ALA A 110 14.64 12.89 -9.99
N ALA A 111 15.17 12.29 -8.94
CA ALA A 111 14.44 12.10 -7.70
C ALA A 111 14.13 13.41 -6.99
N ASP A 112 15.05 14.39 -7.00
CA ASP A 112 14.86 15.71 -6.38
C ASP A 112 13.77 16.50 -7.13
N ALA A 113 13.82 16.46 -8.47
CA ALA A 113 12.82 17.11 -9.32
C ALA A 113 11.42 16.49 -9.16
N LEU A 114 11.32 15.17 -9.02
CA LEU A 114 10.06 14.46 -8.75
C LEU A 114 9.49 14.79 -7.37
N GLU A 115 10.34 14.89 -6.34
CA GLU A 115 9.88 15.29 -5.01
C GLU A 115 9.37 16.74 -5.00
N GLU A 116 9.99 17.65 -5.74
CA GLU A 116 9.49 19.02 -5.88
C GLU A 116 8.15 19.06 -6.61
N PHE A 117 7.98 18.25 -7.67
CA PHE A 117 6.69 18.09 -8.33
C PHE A 117 5.60 17.61 -7.36
N ALA A 118 5.87 16.54 -6.59
CA ALA A 118 4.91 16.02 -5.61
C ALA A 118 4.56 17.07 -4.55
N ARG A 119 5.54 17.84 -4.09
CA ARG A 119 5.34 18.93 -3.13
C ARG A 119 4.47 20.04 -3.71
N ALA A 120 4.71 20.44 -4.96
CA ALA A 120 3.90 21.43 -5.65
C ALA A 120 2.45 20.94 -5.81
N ALA A 121 2.24 19.68 -6.22
CA ALA A 121 0.91 19.07 -6.32
C ALA A 121 0.18 19.04 -4.97
N CYS A 122 0.84 18.61 -3.89
CA CYS A 122 0.25 18.63 -2.54
C CYS A 122 -0.11 20.05 -2.08
N ARG A 123 0.71 21.06 -2.43
CA ARG A 123 0.40 22.47 -2.13
C ARG A 123 -0.86 22.96 -2.85
N GLU A 124 -1.07 22.57 -4.09
CA GLU A 124 -2.27 22.90 -4.85
C GLU A 124 -3.53 22.24 -4.26
N TYR A 125 -3.40 21.09 -3.59
CA TYR A 125 -4.52 20.39 -2.97
C TYR A 125 -5.02 21.07 -1.70
N GLY A 126 -4.13 21.40 -0.77
CA GLY A 126 -4.55 21.87 0.54
C GLY A 126 -3.72 23.01 1.13
N GLY A 127 -2.90 23.70 0.31
CA GLY A 127 -2.04 24.79 0.76
C GLY A 127 -0.70 24.30 1.31
N GLY A 128 0.09 25.24 1.83
CA GLY A 128 1.46 24.97 2.30
C GLY A 128 1.54 24.03 3.50
N ASP A 129 0.49 24.00 4.32
CA ASP A 129 0.45 23.28 5.61
C ASP A 129 -0.38 22.00 5.58
N VAL A 130 -0.86 21.58 4.41
CA VAL A 130 -1.61 20.32 4.30
C VAL A 130 -0.77 19.14 4.80
N LEU A 131 -1.34 18.37 5.76
CA LEU A 131 -0.68 17.16 6.24
C LEU A 131 -0.52 16.19 5.08
N THR A 132 0.73 15.88 4.77
CA THR A 132 1.11 14.94 3.71
C THR A 132 1.73 13.70 4.34
N LEU A 133 1.14 12.54 4.03
CA LEU A 133 1.70 11.23 4.37
C LEU A 133 2.68 10.79 3.31
N ALA A 134 3.83 10.28 3.72
CA ALA A 134 4.72 9.49 2.88
C ALA A 134 5.08 8.19 3.59
N THR A 135 5.27 7.12 2.84
CA THR A 135 5.62 5.81 3.41
C THR A 135 6.90 5.27 2.77
N VAL A 136 7.72 4.61 3.58
CA VAL A 136 9.00 4.04 3.16
C VAL A 136 9.11 2.62 3.69
N LEU A 137 9.37 1.68 2.80
CA LEU A 137 9.69 0.30 3.17
C LEU A 137 10.95 0.29 4.04
N ALA A 138 10.88 -0.31 5.23
CA ALA A 138 12.03 -0.39 6.13
C ALA A 138 13.17 -1.18 5.47
N GLY A 139 14.39 -0.66 5.62
CA GLY A 139 15.56 -1.21 4.94
C GLY A 139 15.82 -0.63 3.55
N ASN A 140 14.92 0.19 3.02
CA ASN A 140 15.21 1.00 1.83
C ASN A 140 16.12 2.18 2.21
N ARG A 141 17.42 1.88 2.37
CA ARG A 141 18.42 2.84 2.86
C ARG A 141 18.50 4.12 2.02
N ALA A 142 18.20 4.04 0.72
CA ALA A 142 18.20 5.21 -0.14
C ALA A 142 17.08 6.18 0.25
N MET A 143 15.85 5.66 0.40
CA MET A 143 14.71 6.46 0.80
C MET A 143 14.77 6.89 2.27
N GLU A 144 15.29 6.04 3.17
CA GLU A 144 15.49 6.42 4.57
C GLU A 144 16.48 7.60 4.72
N ARG A 145 17.55 7.62 3.91
CA ARG A 145 18.48 8.79 3.85
C ARG A 145 17.79 10.04 3.31
N ARG A 146 16.93 9.90 2.29
CA ARG A 146 16.15 11.04 1.77
C ARG A 146 15.17 11.56 2.82
N ALA A 147 14.47 10.69 3.50
CA ALA A 147 13.55 11.04 4.57
C ALA A 147 14.22 11.82 5.73
N ALA A 148 15.51 11.62 5.95
CA ALA A 148 16.30 12.37 6.93
C ALA A 148 16.66 13.81 6.48
N GLY A 149 16.30 14.21 5.25
CA GLY A 149 16.44 15.59 4.75
C GLY A 149 17.82 16.02 4.28
N PRO A 150 18.68 15.15 3.72
CA PRO A 150 19.93 15.62 3.12
C PRO A 150 19.65 16.41 1.82
N ARG A 151 20.60 17.28 1.43
CA ARG A 151 20.57 18.07 0.17
C ARG A 151 19.49 19.16 0.10
N GLY A 152 19.16 19.80 1.23
CA GLY A 152 18.27 20.96 1.25
C GLY A 152 16.79 20.65 1.14
N LEU A 153 16.41 19.37 1.08
CA LEU A 153 15.02 18.96 1.23
C LEU A 153 14.63 18.89 2.71
N PRO A 154 13.40 19.27 3.11
CA PRO A 154 12.99 19.18 4.50
C PRO A 154 12.96 17.72 4.94
N ALA A 155 13.41 17.48 6.18
CA ALA A 155 13.28 16.17 6.81
C ALA A 155 11.81 15.78 6.95
N LEU A 156 11.49 14.51 6.70
CA LEU A 156 10.18 13.95 7.00
C LEU A 156 10.11 13.58 8.48
N THR A 157 9.00 13.85 9.13
CA THR A 157 8.79 13.52 10.55
C THR A 157 8.24 12.12 10.70
N PRO A 158 9.01 11.14 11.25
CA PRO A 158 8.48 9.80 11.46
C PRO A 158 7.41 9.82 12.56
N PHE A 159 6.28 9.14 12.36
CA PHE A 159 5.20 9.11 13.36
C PHE A 159 4.59 7.73 13.62
N ALA A 160 4.71 6.78 12.70
CA ALA A 160 4.22 5.42 12.87
C ALA A 160 5.11 4.38 12.19
N THR A 161 5.05 3.16 12.67
CA THR A 161 5.56 1.97 11.98
C THR A 161 4.42 1.00 11.81
N LEU A 162 4.20 0.60 10.57
CA LEU A 162 3.22 -0.38 10.17
C LEU A 162 3.92 -1.70 9.89
N ASP A 163 3.27 -2.81 10.22
CA ASP A 163 3.67 -4.11 9.74
C ASP A 163 2.64 -4.62 8.73
N VAL A 164 3.08 -4.83 7.50
CA VAL A 164 2.31 -5.53 6.47
C VAL A 164 2.58 -7.02 6.65
N HIS A 165 1.61 -7.72 7.24
CA HIS A 165 1.71 -9.14 7.54
C HIS A 165 1.29 -9.98 6.35
N ALA A 166 2.20 -10.75 5.77
CA ALA A 166 1.85 -11.79 4.81
C ALA A 166 1.48 -13.07 5.57
N VAL A 167 0.27 -13.56 5.38
CA VAL A 167 -0.28 -14.75 6.03
C VAL A 167 -0.46 -15.85 4.99
N PRO A 168 0.51 -16.79 4.84
CA PRO A 168 0.44 -17.87 3.86
C PRO A 168 -0.54 -18.95 4.27
N PHE A 169 -1.20 -19.55 3.28
CA PHE A 169 -2.17 -20.62 3.47
C PHE A 169 -1.49 -21.99 3.61
N LEU A 170 -0.89 -22.29 4.77
CA LEU A 170 -0.05 -23.47 4.97
C LEU A 170 -0.83 -24.75 5.28
N TRP A 171 -1.64 -24.76 6.34
CA TRP A 171 -2.39 -25.94 6.82
C TRP A 171 -3.83 -25.61 7.18
N PRO A 172 -4.73 -26.62 7.28
CA PRO A 172 -6.12 -26.38 7.66
C PRO A 172 -6.22 -25.69 9.02
N ARG A 173 -7.12 -24.71 9.12
CA ARG A 173 -7.46 -24.04 10.39
C ARG A 173 -8.97 -23.96 10.55
N SER A 174 -9.44 -24.03 11.78
CA SER A 174 -10.83 -23.75 12.09
C SER A 174 -11.10 -22.24 11.94
N ALA A 175 -12.16 -21.90 11.21
CA ALA A 175 -12.64 -20.52 11.06
C ALA A 175 -13.59 -20.08 12.19
N ARG A 176 -13.90 -20.96 13.16
CA ARG A 176 -14.91 -20.67 14.20
C ARG A 176 -14.29 -19.82 15.31
N VAL A 177 -14.94 -18.70 15.61
CA VAL A 177 -14.73 -17.89 16.81
C VAL A 177 -16.08 -17.74 17.51
N GLY A 178 -16.17 -18.10 18.78
CA GLY A 178 -17.43 -18.16 19.52
C GLY A 178 -18.19 -16.80 19.50
N GLY A 179 -19.51 -16.84 19.34
CA GLY A 179 -20.36 -15.67 19.32
C GLY A 179 -20.30 -14.80 18.04
N LEU A 180 -19.52 -15.21 17.03
CA LEU A 180 -19.40 -14.49 15.78
C LEU A 180 -19.69 -15.41 14.58
N ARG A 181 -20.43 -14.90 13.61
CA ARG A 181 -20.67 -15.52 12.31
C ARG A 181 -20.07 -14.63 11.23
N VAL A 182 -19.18 -15.17 10.41
CA VAL A 182 -18.60 -14.46 9.26
C VAL A 182 -19.32 -14.90 7.99
N THR A 183 -19.68 -13.93 7.15
CA THR A 183 -20.31 -14.13 5.84
C THR A 183 -19.78 -13.11 4.86
N HIS A 184 -19.99 -13.35 3.57
CA HIS A 184 -19.78 -12.32 2.55
C HIS A 184 -20.84 -11.21 2.69
N ALA A 185 -20.41 -9.97 2.39
CA ALA A 185 -21.32 -8.83 2.38
C ALA A 185 -22.26 -8.87 1.16
N ARG A 186 -23.42 -8.26 1.33
CA ARG A 186 -24.41 -8.01 0.29
C ARG A 186 -24.55 -6.51 0.07
N HIS A 187 -25.16 -6.10 -1.03
CA HIS A 187 -25.41 -4.68 -1.29
C HIS A 187 -26.19 -4.00 -0.16
N ASP A 188 -27.15 -4.69 0.44
CA ASP A 188 -27.95 -4.19 1.57
C ASP A 188 -27.14 -3.98 2.85
N ASP A 189 -25.91 -4.50 2.91
CA ASP A 189 -25.04 -4.33 4.07
C ASP A 189 -24.24 -3.02 4.02
N LEU A 190 -24.16 -2.35 2.86
CA LEU A 190 -23.31 -1.19 2.67
C LEU A 190 -23.64 -0.03 3.62
N ASP A 191 -24.92 0.21 3.90
CA ASP A 191 -25.34 1.28 4.82
C ASP A 191 -24.90 0.99 6.26
N GLU A 192 -25.07 -0.27 6.73
CA GLU A 192 -24.62 -0.69 8.05
C GLU A 192 -23.10 -0.67 8.15
N MET A 193 -22.38 -1.09 7.10
CA MET A 193 -20.93 -1.04 7.02
C MET A 193 -20.43 0.40 7.08
N ALA A 194 -21.01 1.31 6.31
CA ALA A 194 -20.64 2.72 6.32
C ALA A 194 -20.94 3.39 7.67
N THR A 195 -22.06 3.04 8.30
CA THR A 195 -22.41 3.52 9.65
C THR A 195 -21.36 3.05 10.67
N LEU A 196 -20.95 1.78 10.60
CA LEU A 196 -19.91 1.23 11.46
C LEU A 196 -18.56 1.91 11.20
N TRP A 197 -18.21 2.13 9.93
CA TRP A 197 -17.00 2.85 9.54
C TRP A 197 -16.98 4.27 10.13
N GLY A 198 -18.04 5.05 9.91
CA GLY A 198 -18.14 6.42 10.43
C GLY A 198 -18.00 6.52 11.95
N ARG A 199 -18.39 5.47 12.68
CA ARG A 199 -18.23 5.38 14.13
C ARG A 199 -16.79 5.02 14.56
N LEU A 200 -16.09 4.13 13.83
CA LEU A 200 -14.80 3.58 14.23
C LEU A 200 -13.62 4.31 13.61
N ALA A 201 -13.75 4.80 12.38
CA ALA A 201 -12.67 5.46 11.65
C ALA A 201 -12.09 6.70 12.36
N PRO A 202 -12.86 7.54 13.08
CA PRO A 202 -12.30 8.65 13.85
C PRO A 202 -11.29 8.24 14.93
N ALA A 203 -11.29 6.99 15.38
CA ALA A 203 -10.32 6.46 16.34
C ALA A 203 -8.98 6.06 15.69
N ARG A 204 -8.81 6.28 14.39
CA ARG A 204 -7.60 5.96 13.64
C ARG A 204 -7.09 7.15 12.88
N GLN A 205 -5.79 7.40 12.94
CA GLN A 205 -5.15 8.44 12.14
C GLN A 205 -5.23 8.08 10.65
N LEU A 206 -5.57 9.04 9.83
CA LEU A 206 -5.62 8.98 8.37
C LEU A 206 -6.58 7.92 7.79
N ALA A 207 -7.52 7.39 8.58
CA ALA A 207 -8.61 6.60 8.04
C ALA A 207 -9.45 7.49 7.08
N PRO A 208 -9.79 7.01 5.87
CA PRO A 208 -10.57 7.80 4.92
C PRO A 208 -11.98 8.10 5.46
N VAL A 209 -12.51 9.26 5.11
CA VAL A 209 -13.90 9.62 5.42
C VAL A 209 -14.80 8.97 4.38
N LEU A 210 -15.46 7.89 4.77
CA LEU A 210 -16.35 7.11 3.89
C LEU A 210 -17.77 7.13 4.46
N ASP A 211 -18.72 7.50 3.62
CA ASP A 211 -20.14 7.21 3.73
C ASP A 211 -20.52 6.06 2.79
N ALA A 212 -21.78 5.67 2.73
CA ALA A 212 -22.24 4.55 1.91
C ALA A 212 -22.02 4.80 0.41
N GLU A 213 -22.22 6.04 -0.05
CA GLU A 213 -22.02 6.42 -1.45
C GLU A 213 -20.54 6.35 -1.84
N ARG A 214 -19.65 6.91 -1.01
CA ARG A 214 -18.20 6.88 -1.22
C ARG A 214 -17.65 5.46 -1.16
N LEU A 215 -18.13 4.65 -0.21
CA LEU A 215 -17.74 3.23 -0.13
C LEU A 215 -18.18 2.48 -1.38
N ALA A 216 -19.42 2.65 -1.83
CA ALA A 216 -19.92 2.03 -3.05
C ALA A 216 -19.20 2.54 -4.31
N ALA A 217 -18.89 3.83 -4.38
CA ALA A 217 -18.12 4.42 -5.48
C ALA A 217 -16.70 3.87 -5.53
N TRP A 218 -16.06 3.72 -4.37
CA TRP A 218 -14.72 3.14 -4.28
C TRP A 218 -14.70 1.69 -4.76
N VAL A 219 -15.66 0.86 -4.33
CA VAL A 219 -15.80 -0.53 -4.80
C VAL A 219 -16.00 -0.60 -6.31
N ARG A 220 -16.87 0.26 -6.87
CA ARG A 220 -17.06 0.31 -8.33
C ARG A 220 -15.81 0.76 -9.10
N GLY A 221 -14.99 1.61 -8.50
CA GLY A 221 -13.74 2.11 -9.10
C GLY A 221 -12.56 1.15 -8.97
N ALA A 222 -12.61 0.18 -8.05
CA ALA A 222 -11.52 -0.75 -7.76
C ALA A 222 -11.58 -1.97 -8.69
N PRO A 223 -10.64 -2.13 -9.65
CA PRO A 223 -10.69 -3.24 -10.59
C PRO A 223 -10.58 -4.59 -9.88
N GLY A 224 -11.53 -5.48 -10.13
CA GLY A 224 -11.55 -6.83 -9.55
C GLY A 224 -12.00 -6.89 -8.09
N LEU A 225 -12.54 -5.80 -7.52
CA LEU A 225 -13.20 -5.81 -6.22
C LEU A 225 -14.71 -5.67 -6.37
N ALA A 226 -15.45 -6.46 -5.62
CA ALA A 226 -16.90 -6.41 -5.56
C ALA A 226 -17.38 -6.43 -4.10
N VAL A 227 -18.66 -6.11 -3.87
CA VAL A 227 -19.23 -6.10 -2.51
C VAL A 227 -19.10 -7.46 -1.84
N HIS A 228 -19.24 -8.56 -2.58
CA HIS A 228 -19.12 -9.91 -2.03
C HIS A 228 -17.70 -10.28 -1.58
N ASP A 229 -16.65 -9.52 -1.96
CA ASP A 229 -15.29 -9.73 -1.48
C ASP A 229 -15.08 -9.18 -0.06
N TYR A 230 -16.08 -8.46 0.46
CA TYR A 230 -16.10 -8.07 1.85
C TYR A 230 -16.61 -9.22 2.72
N LEU A 231 -15.83 -9.53 3.75
CA LEU A 231 -16.24 -10.40 4.84
C LEU A 231 -16.80 -9.54 5.96
N VAL A 232 -17.98 -9.88 6.44
CA VAL A 232 -18.64 -9.21 7.57
C VAL A 232 -18.77 -10.19 8.72
N ALA A 233 -18.29 -9.81 9.91
CA ALA A 233 -18.48 -10.54 11.15
C ALA A 233 -19.73 -10.03 11.84
N ARG A 234 -20.74 -10.91 12.07
CA ARG A 234 -21.99 -10.57 12.73
C ARG A 234 -22.06 -11.18 14.12
N ARG A 235 -22.64 -10.44 15.04
CA ARG A 235 -23.01 -10.93 16.38
C ARG A 235 -24.26 -11.80 16.34
N THR A 236 -24.61 -12.39 17.46
CA THR A 236 -25.82 -13.20 17.60
C THR A 236 -27.12 -12.43 17.38
N ASP A 237 -27.10 -11.11 17.58
CA ASP A 237 -28.23 -10.20 17.28
C ASP A 237 -28.31 -9.79 15.79
N GLY A 238 -27.41 -10.31 14.95
CA GLY A 238 -27.36 -10.04 13.53
C GLY A 238 -26.56 -8.80 13.12
N ARG A 239 -26.20 -7.92 14.06
CA ARG A 239 -25.45 -6.67 13.77
C ARG A 239 -24.03 -6.94 13.33
N ILE A 240 -23.54 -6.11 12.41
CA ILE A 240 -22.14 -6.14 11.98
C ILE A 240 -21.23 -5.64 13.11
N ALA A 241 -20.32 -6.52 13.55
CA ALA A 241 -19.31 -6.22 14.56
C ALA A 241 -18.02 -5.66 13.92
N GLY A 242 -17.74 -6.04 12.67
CA GLY A 242 -16.59 -5.59 11.90
C GLY A 242 -16.58 -6.19 10.51
N PHE A 243 -15.76 -5.63 9.65
CA PHE A 243 -15.58 -6.12 8.28
C PHE A 243 -14.18 -5.85 7.74
N ILE A 244 -13.84 -6.55 6.65
CA ILE A 244 -12.61 -6.40 5.87
C ILE A 244 -12.90 -6.88 4.45
N ALA A 245 -12.31 -6.28 3.42
CA ALA A 245 -12.35 -6.85 2.08
C ALA A 245 -11.04 -7.57 1.76
N LEU A 246 -11.13 -8.63 0.96
CA LEU A 246 -9.97 -9.33 0.40
C LEU A 246 -9.92 -9.12 -1.10
N TRP A 247 -9.00 -8.29 -1.53
CA TRP A 247 -8.89 -7.82 -2.90
C TRP A 247 -7.83 -8.58 -3.70
N ASP A 248 -8.25 -9.23 -4.78
CA ASP A 248 -7.35 -9.77 -5.81
C ASP A 248 -6.99 -8.67 -6.79
N GLN A 249 -5.77 -8.17 -6.71
CA GLN A 249 -5.29 -7.06 -7.54
C GLN A 249 -4.65 -7.50 -8.86
N ARG A 250 -4.64 -8.79 -9.20
CA ARG A 250 -3.92 -9.33 -10.38
C ARG A 250 -4.34 -8.70 -11.70
N ALA A 251 -5.54 -8.13 -11.77
CA ALA A 251 -6.02 -7.45 -12.97
C ALA A 251 -5.21 -6.18 -13.34
N PHE A 252 -4.49 -5.55 -12.37
CA PHE A 252 -3.79 -4.28 -12.61
C PHE A 252 -2.55 -4.05 -11.74
N LYS A 253 -2.31 -4.90 -10.73
CA LYS A 253 -1.12 -4.85 -9.87
C LYS A 253 -0.70 -6.26 -9.50
N GLN A 254 0.54 -6.61 -9.78
CA GLN A 254 1.07 -7.92 -9.52
C GLN A 254 2.43 -7.81 -8.82
N LEU A 255 2.61 -8.57 -7.76
CA LEU A 255 3.93 -8.77 -7.18
C LEU A 255 4.65 -9.86 -7.99
N ARG A 256 5.69 -9.51 -8.74
CA ARG A 256 6.48 -10.46 -9.55
C ARG A 256 7.80 -10.76 -8.89
N VAL A 257 8.17 -12.03 -8.90
CA VAL A 257 9.50 -12.47 -8.50
C VAL A 257 10.46 -12.25 -9.66
N LEU A 258 11.53 -11.49 -9.45
CA LEU A 258 12.58 -11.29 -10.45
C LEU A 258 13.71 -12.31 -10.30
N ASP A 259 14.09 -12.62 -9.06
CA ASP A 259 15.18 -13.55 -8.79
C ASP A 259 15.03 -14.21 -7.41
N TYR A 260 15.49 -15.45 -7.33
CA TYR A 260 15.65 -16.21 -6.10
C TYR A 260 17.13 -16.43 -5.83
N PRO A 261 17.72 -15.80 -4.80
CA PRO A 261 19.06 -16.15 -4.35
C PRO A 261 19.21 -17.67 -4.06
N PRO A 262 20.40 -18.26 -4.14
CA PRO A 262 20.57 -19.73 -4.09
C PRO A 262 19.87 -20.44 -2.92
N ARG A 263 19.87 -19.81 -1.72
CA ARG A 263 19.21 -20.37 -0.53
C ARG A 263 17.68 -20.41 -0.68
N THR A 264 17.08 -19.32 -1.14
CA THR A 264 15.63 -19.23 -1.35
C THR A 264 15.19 -20.04 -2.56
N ALA A 265 16.02 -20.19 -3.61
CA ALA A 265 15.77 -21.10 -4.71
C ALA A 265 15.69 -22.57 -4.27
N ALA A 266 16.56 -23.00 -3.36
CA ALA A 266 16.51 -24.35 -2.77
C ALA A 266 15.23 -24.53 -1.94
N ALA A 267 14.90 -23.55 -1.07
CA ALA A 267 13.66 -23.56 -0.28
C ALA A 267 12.42 -23.61 -1.17
N ARG A 268 12.39 -22.82 -2.26
CA ARG A 268 11.28 -22.84 -3.25
C ARG A 268 11.08 -24.25 -3.83
N ARG A 269 12.16 -24.93 -4.23
CA ARG A 269 12.05 -26.30 -4.79
C ARG A 269 11.43 -27.26 -3.79
N ALA A 270 11.86 -27.20 -2.50
CA ALA A 270 11.30 -28.04 -1.44
C ALA A 270 9.81 -27.73 -1.21
N VAL A 271 9.45 -26.45 -1.12
CA VAL A 271 8.05 -26.01 -0.97
C VAL A 271 7.20 -26.46 -2.17
N ASN A 272 7.71 -26.34 -3.39
CA ASN A 272 6.98 -26.72 -4.60
C ASN A 272 6.83 -28.25 -4.73
N ALA A 273 7.78 -29.05 -4.22
CA ALA A 273 7.63 -30.49 -4.14
C ALA A 273 6.48 -30.88 -3.20
N VAL A 274 6.39 -30.25 -2.01
CA VAL A 274 5.28 -30.45 -1.07
C VAL A 274 3.96 -29.96 -1.68
N ALA A 275 3.96 -28.80 -2.34
CA ALA A 275 2.79 -28.26 -3.01
C ALA A 275 2.24 -29.21 -4.09
N ALA A 276 3.13 -29.85 -4.86
CA ALA A 276 2.75 -30.84 -5.87
C ALA A 276 2.04 -32.07 -5.25
N LEU A 277 2.51 -32.53 -4.10
CA LEU A 277 1.92 -33.69 -3.40
C LEU A 277 0.59 -33.34 -2.71
N THR A 278 0.40 -32.07 -2.35
CA THR A 278 -0.78 -31.62 -1.59
C THR A 278 -1.82 -30.87 -2.42
N GLY A 279 -1.62 -30.78 -3.76
CA GLY A 279 -2.53 -30.06 -4.66
C GLY A 279 -2.56 -28.53 -4.40
N ARG A 280 -1.48 -27.95 -3.86
CA ARG A 280 -1.42 -26.53 -3.50
C ARG A 280 -0.81 -25.69 -4.61
N PRO A 281 -1.12 -24.37 -4.63
CA PRO A 281 -0.42 -23.45 -5.51
C PRO A 281 1.09 -23.49 -5.28
N ARG A 282 1.85 -23.48 -6.37
CA ARG A 282 3.31 -23.47 -6.33
C ARG A 282 3.82 -22.04 -6.30
N LEU A 283 4.95 -21.84 -5.62
CA LEU A 283 5.71 -20.60 -5.77
C LEU A 283 6.17 -20.46 -7.23
N PRO A 284 5.99 -19.30 -7.85
CA PRO A 284 6.29 -19.10 -9.27
C PRO A 284 7.79 -19.21 -9.56
N ASP A 285 8.11 -19.39 -10.84
CA ASP A 285 9.47 -19.18 -11.33
C ASP A 285 9.83 -17.70 -11.38
N ALA A 286 11.12 -17.38 -11.58
CA ALA A 286 11.54 -16.02 -11.87
C ALA A 286 10.76 -15.47 -13.08
N GLY A 287 10.29 -14.23 -12.98
CA GLY A 287 9.35 -13.60 -13.93
C GLY A 287 7.87 -13.86 -13.61
N GLY A 288 7.55 -14.84 -12.75
CA GLY A 288 6.18 -15.18 -12.42
C GLY A 288 5.57 -14.30 -11.31
N ALA A 289 4.24 -14.12 -11.37
CA ALA A 289 3.49 -13.40 -10.34
C ALA A 289 3.26 -14.26 -9.10
N LEU A 290 3.26 -13.61 -7.92
CA LEU A 290 2.85 -14.19 -6.64
C LEU A 290 1.35 -13.94 -6.43
N PRO A 291 0.48 -14.95 -6.61
CA PRO A 291 -0.94 -14.74 -6.42
C PRO A 291 -1.23 -14.52 -4.93
N SER A 292 -1.76 -13.35 -4.61
CA SER A 292 -2.07 -12.95 -3.24
C SER A 292 -3.32 -12.10 -3.19
N LEU A 293 -3.94 -12.05 -2.00
CA LEU A 293 -5.05 -11.17 -1.69
C LEU A 293 -4.55 -10.03 -0.80
N ALA A 294 -5.04 -8.83 -1.00
CA ALA A 294 -4.75 -7.70 -0.13
C ALA A 294 -5.98 -7.36 0.72
N ALA A 295 -5.78 -7.31 2.05
CA ALA A 295 -6.83 -6.84 2.94
C ALA A 295 -6.96 -5.32 2.85
N VAL A 296 -8.19 -4.84 2.64
CA VAL A 296 -8.52 -3.41 2.58
C VAL A 296 -9.76 -3.12 3.42
N HIS A 297 -9.95 -1.84 3.77
CA HIS A 297 -11.08 -1.35 4.55
C HIS A 297 -11.26 -2.12 5.86
N LEU A 298 -10.17 -2.36 6.59
CA LEU A 298 -10.24 -2.99 7.90
C LEU A 298 -11.03 -2.10 8.87
N CYS A 299 -12.22 -2.55 9.24
CA CYS A 299 -13.15 -1.87 10.14
C CYS A 299 -13.53 -2.77 11.30
N VAL A 300 -12.81 -2.66 12.40
CA VAL A 300 -13.01 -3.47 13.61
C VAL A 300 -12.73 -2.59 14.83
N PRO A 301 -13.55 -2.67 15.92
CA PRO A 301 -13.25 -1.97 17.17
C PRO A 301 -11.87 -2.35 17.70
N ALA A 302 -11.10 -1.36 18.16
CA ALA A 302 -9.71 -1.58 18.60
C ALA A 302 -9.59 -2.52 19.81
N ASP A 303 -10.61 -2.57 20.63
CA ASP A 303 -10.73 -3.41 21.83
C ASP A 303 -11.30 -4.81 21.55
N GLU A 304 -11.64 -5.11 20.29
CA GLU A 304 -12.23 -6.40 19.89
C GLU A 304 -11.36 -7.20 18.91
N PRO A 305 -10.12 -7.59 19.26
CA PRO A 305 -9.27 -8.37 18.37
C PRO A 305 -9.85 -9.73 17.97
N ALA A 306 -10.81 -10.26 18.75
CA ALA A 306 -11.54 -11.48 18.43
C ALA A 306 -12.38 -11.34 17.14
N VAL A 307 -12.94 -10.15 16.87
CA VAL A 307 -13.69 -9.86 15.64
C VAL A 307 -12.76 -9.91 14.44
N LEU A 308 -11.60 -9.23 14.51
CA LEU A 308 -10.60 -9.31 13.44
C LEU A 308 -10.11 -10.75 13.26
N ARG A 309 -9.86 -11.47 14.36
CA ARG A 309 -9.43 -12.86 14.27
C ARG A 309 -10.45 -13.75 13.55
N ALA A 310 -11.74 -13.54 13.79
CA ALA A 310 -12.81 -14.28 13.09
C ALA A 310 -12.76 -14.02 11.58
N LEU A 311 -12.61 -12.76 11.18
CA LEU A 311 -12.47 -12.35 9.79
C LEU A 311 -11.23 -12.97 9.13
N LEU A 312 -10.06 -12.87 9.79
CA LEU A 312 -8.81 -13.42 9.26
C LEU A 312 -8.82 -14.94 9.15
N LEU A 313 -9.42 -15.65 10.10
CA LEU A 313 -9.53 -17.11 10.05
C LEU A 313 -10.50 -17.56 8.94
N HIS A 314 -11.57 -16.81 8.70
CA HIS A 314 -12.50 -17.06 7.59
C HIS A 314 -11.81 -16.82 6.25
N ALA A 315 -11.16 -15.66 6.09
CA ALA A 315 -10.33 -15.33 4.95
C ALA A 315 -9.27 -16.41 4.65
N TYR A 316 -8.64 -16.91 5.71
CA TYR A 316 -7.66 -17.99 5.62
C TYR A 316 -8.28 -19.29 5.11
N ALA A 317 -9.46 -19.66 5.62
CA ALA A 317 -10.13 -20.90 5.23
C ALA A 317 -10.56 -20.89 3.76
N GLU A 318 -11.11 -19.77 3.28
CA GLU A 318 -11.50 -19.58 1.88
C GLU A 318 -10.30 -19.45 0.94
N GLY A 319 -9.33 -18.62 1.30
CA GLY A 319 -8.14 -18.37 0.51
C GLY A 319 -7.31 -19.62 0.27
N ARG A 320 -7.38 -20.60 1.18
CA ARG A 320 -6.64 -21.86 1.07
C ARG A 320 -7.01 -22.70 -0.16
N GLY A 321 -8.19 -22.52 -0.73
CA GLY A 321 -8.67 -23.22 -1.95
C GLY A 321 -8.74 -22.34 -3.19
N SER A 322 -8.42 -21.05 -3.08
CA SER A 322 -8.67 -20.04 -4.11
C SER A 322 -7.57 -19.90 -5.16
N GLY A 323 -6.49 -20.70 -5.08
CA GLY A 323 -5.31 -20.54 -5.97
C GLY A 323 -4.34 -19.44 -5.53
N HIS A 324 -4.61 -18.72 -4.45
CA HIS A 324 -3.69 -17.75 -3.86
C HIS A 324 -2.71 -18.40 -2.90
N LEU A 325 -1.55 -17.79 -2.72
CA LEU A 325 -0.49 -18.28 -1.83
C LEU A 325 -0.64 -17.73 -0.40
N PHE A 326 -1.09 -16.48 -0.26
CA PHE A 326 -1.24 -15.78 1.01
C PHE A 326 -2.21 -14.60 0.85
N PHE A 327 -2.58 -14.03 1.98
CA PHE A 327 -3.14 -12.67 1.99
C PHE A 327 -2.25 -11.74 2.82
N THR A 328 -2.37 -10.42 2.58
CA THR A 328 -1.69 -9.40 3.36
C THR A 328 -2.67 -8.59 4.18
N VAL A 329 -2.27 -8.20 5.40
CA VAL A 329 -3.01 -7.24 6.25
C VAL A 329 -2.02 -6.28 6.87
N ALA A 330 -2.29 -4.97 6.80
CA ALA A 330 -1.44 -3.93 7.38
C ALA A 330 -2.01 -3.46 8.72
N LEU A 331 -1.16 -3.41 9.74
CA LEU A 331 -1.51 -2.91 11.07
C LEU A 331 -0.41 -2.01 11.62
N ASP A 332 -0.79 -0.91 12.25
CA ASP A 332 0.13 -0.12 13.07
C ASP A 332 0.61 -0.99 14.24
N ARG A 333 1.89 -0.95 14.56
CA ARG A 333 2.44 -1.70 15.70
C ARG A 333 1.79 -1.36 17.04
N ARG A 334 1.23 -0.16 17.15
CA ARG A 334 0.51 0.31 18.36
C ARG A 334 -0.94 -0.19 18.42
N ASP A 335 -1.46 -0.75 17.32
CA ASP A 335 -2.86 -1.18 17.24
C ASP A 335 -3.08 -2.45 18.08
N PRO A 336 -4.01 -2.43 19.06
CA PRO A 336 -4.35 -3.62 19.83
C PRO A 336 -4.85 -4.79 18.98
N LEU A 337 -5.34 -4.51 17.76
CA LEU A 337 -5.78 -5.54 16.80
C LEU A 337 -4.66 -6.46 16.32
N THR A 338 -3.38 -6.11 16.52
CA THR A 338 -2.24 -7.01 16.26
C THR A 338 -2.37 -8.34 17.01
N ARG A 339 -3.08 -8.36 18.14
CA ARG A 339 -3.37 -9.60 18.90
C ARG A 339 -4.20 -10.62 18.12
N ALA A 340 -4.95 -10.18 17.11
CA ALA A 340 -5.73 -11.07 16.24
C ALA A 340 -4.85 -12.03 15.43
N LEU A 341 -3.60 -11.68 15.20
CA LEU A 341 -2.61 -12.49 14.47
C LEU A 341 -1.96 -13.59 15.34
N ALA A 342 -2.21 -13.60 16.65
CA ALA A 342 -1.61 -14.57 17.55
C ALA A 342 -1.88 -16.03 17.09
N GLY A 343 -0.81 -16.82 16.94
CA GLY A 343 -0.87 -18.21 16.46
C GLY A 343 -1.12 -18.36 14.96
N LEU A 344 -1.25 -17.28 14.17
CA LEU A 344 -1.10 -17.32 12.73
C LEU A 344 0.39 -17.24 12.39
N PHE A 345 0.82 -18.04 11.40
CA PHE A 345 2.12 -17.78 10.80
C PHE A 345 1.99 -16.55 9.92
N ALA A 346 2.57 -15.45 10.36
CA ALA A 346 2.48 -14.16 9.66
C ALA A 346 3.88 -13.56 9.59
N GLN A 347 4.32 -13.22 8.37
CA GLN A 347 5.62 -12.58 8.15
C GLN A 347 5.41 -11.07 8.02
N PRO A 348 5.91 -10.25 8.96
CA PRO A 348 5.79 -8.82 8.88
C PRO A 348 6.83 -8.21 7.95
N THR A 349 6.40 -7.28 7.12
CA THR A 349 7.26 -6.34 6.41
C THR A 349 7.01 -4.95 6.96
N ALA A 350 8.03 -4.35 7.55
CA ALA A 350 7.88 -3.06 8.21
C ALA A 350 7.85 -1.92 7.18
N VAL A 351 6.89 -1.01 7.36
CA VAL A 351 6.75 0.23 6.59
C VAL A 351 6.77 1.40 7.57
N ARG A 352 7.65 2.36 7.34
CA ARG A 352 7.71 3.60 8.13
C ARG A 352 6.81 4.66 7.52
N ALA A 353 5.95 5.23 8.33
CA ALA A 353 5.09 6.34 7.96
C ALA A 353 5.68 7.66 8.44
N TYR A 354 5.71 8.63 7.56
CA TYR A 354 6.24 9.96 7.80
C TYR A 354 5.18 11.02 7.52
N ALA A 355 5.15 12.04 8.37
CA ALA A 355 4.38 13.25 8.16
C ALA A 355 5.29 14.36 7.62
N THR A 356 4.78 15.11 6.65
CA THR A 356 5.43 16.31 6.10
C THR A 356 4.37 17.32 5.67
N THR A 357 4.80 18.48 5.22
CA THR A 357 3.96 19.46 4.53
C THR A 357 4.65 19.94 3.25
N PRO A 358 3.93 20.53 2.30
CA PRO A 358 4.54 21.18 1.15
C PRO A 358 5.49 22.33 1.53
N ALA A 359 5.28 23.00 2.67
CA ALA A 359 6.16 24.06 3.16
C ALA A 359 7.45 23.55 3.82
N GLY A 360 7.47 22.26 4.22
CA GLY A 360 8.65 21.71 4.88
C GLY A 360 8.33 20.55 5.82
N ALA A 361 9.19 20.35 6.82
CA ALA A 361 8.93 19.38 7.86
C ALA A 361 7.60 19.68 8.58
N TRP A 362 6.89 18.62 8.97
CA TRP A 362 5.68 18.78 9.77
C TRP A 362 6.02 19.41 11.12
N THR A 363 5.59 20.64 11.29
CA THR A 363 5.76 21.42 12.54
C THR A 363 4.44 21.58 13.32
N GLY A 364 3.35 21.03 12.77
CA GLY A 364 2.03 21.07 13.40
C GLY A 364 1.97 20.31 14.71
N ALA A 365 0.82 20.39 15.39
CA ALA A 365 0.58 19.63 16.61
C ALA A 365 0.96 18.16 16.39
N ARG A 366 1.64 17.57 17.36
CA ARG A 366 2.02 16.16 17.31
C ARG A 366 0.76 15.34 17.15
N LEU A 367 0.69 14.55 16.07
CA LEU A 367 -0.42 13.61 15.90
C LEU A 367 -0.56 12.76 17.16
N ASP A 368 -1.78 12.59 17.64
CA ASP A 368 -2.02 11.82 18.84
C ASP A 368 -1.68 10.33 18.68
N ALA A 369 -1.80 9.57 19.76
CA ALA A 369 -1.38 8.17 19.82
C ALA A 369 -2.33 7.20 19.11
N ARG A 370 -3.39 7.67 18.41
CA ARG A 370 -4.26 6.79 17.62
C ARG A 370 -3.44 5.98 16.62
N PRO A 371 -3.73 4.68 16.44
CA PRO A 371 -3.06 3.88 15.44
C PRO A 371 -3.35 4.43 14.04
N LEU A 372 -2.35 4.33 13.16
CA LEU A 372 -2.48 4.72 11.76
C LEU A 372 -3.32 3.69 11.00
N HIS A 373 -4.31 4.15 10.26
CA HIS A 373 -4.98 3.37 9.23
C HIS A 373 -4.16 3.43 7.93
N PHE A 374 -3.91 2.28 7.33
CA PHE A 374 -3.08 2.20 6.12
C PHE A 374 -3.55 1.10 5.18
N GLU A 375 -3.82 1.49 3.96
CA GLU A 375 -4.20 0.56 2.89
C GLU A 375 -2.95 0.14 2.10
N SER A 376 -2.29 -0.93 2.54
CA SER A 376 -1.08 -1.45 1.85
C SER A 376 -1.37 -1.92 0.41
N ALA A 377 -2.61 -2.12 0.07
CA ALA A 377 -3.06 -2.44 -1.28
C ALA A 377 -2.83 -1.30 -2.27
N LEU A 378 -2.81 -0.05 -1.80
CA LEU A 378 -2.69 1.14 -2.64
C LEU A 378 -1.24 1.59 -2.89
N VAL A 379 -0.23 0.94 -2.31
CA VAL A 379 1.18 1.32 -2.42
C VAL A 379 2.01 0.23 -3.11
#